data_7ed8d9bfb0820a14165feef7aa9f13f8
#
_entry.id   7ed8d9bfb0820a14165feef7aa9f13f8
#
_cell.length_a   1.000
_cell.length_b   1.000
_cell.length_c   1.000
_cell.angle_alpha   90.00
_cell.angle_beta   90.00
_cell.angle_gamma   90.00
#
_symmetry.space_group_name_H-M   'P 1'
#
loop_
_entity.id
_entity.type
_entity.pdbx_description
1 polymer ?
#
loop_
_entity_poly.entity_id
_entity_poly.type
_entity_poly.pdbx_seq_one_letter_code
_entity_poly.pdbx_strand_id
1 'polypeptide(L)'
;MRYTARPEDGGKTVKALIGELIRPSTKLLKALKYREDGILLSGKRVTVRAVVQAGDVLELALENDPPAANAPEPVDLPIGILFEDADLVVPTKPGNMPTHPSHDHHRDTVANALAYRYRDAGAYIFRPVNRLDRETSGLLLVARNRLAAGRLTGAMQSGEIHKTYLAVLRGELFSDAGEIALPLHRSGASIIVREICPPDAPDAEPALTRFRVLERRAGYTLAEASPVTGRTHQLRVHFASQDCPIVGDSLYGSPDARIGRQALHARTLSFPHPASGERLSLTAPLPADFAALVRILFPDQKGLFDET
;
A
#
# COMPACT_ATOMS: atom_id res chain seq x y z
N MET A 1 -8.02 -2.08 -24.69
CA MET A 1 -9.34 -1.43 -24.51
C MET A 1 -9.76 -0.80 -25.81
N ARG A 2 -11.02 -0.96 -26.20
CA ARG A 2 -11.57 -0.36 -27.43
C ARG A 2 -12.82 0.44 -27.06
N TYR A 3 -12.95 1.67 -27.55
CA TYR A 3 -14.07 2.58 -27.28
C TYR A 3 -14.50 3.28 -28.55
N THR A 4 -15.77 3.26 -28.88
CA THR A 4 -16.32 4.02 -30.00
C THR A 4 -16.83 5.37 -29.50
N ALA A 5 -16.27 6.44 -30.05
CA ALA A 5 -16.59 7.81 -29.66
C ALA A 5 -18.05 8.15 -29.95
N ARG A 6 -18.74 8.68 -28.96
CA ARG A 6 -20.14 9.13 -29.05
C ARG A 6 -20.20 10.53 -29.68
N PRO A 7 -21.41 10.99 -30.05
CA PRO A 7 -21.57 12.34 -30.56
C PRO A 7 -20.99 13.45 -29.66
N GLU A 8 -21.16 13.30 -28.34
CA GLU A 8 -20.66 14.22 -27.32
C GLU A 8 -19.11 14.20 -27.13
N ASP A 9 -18.46 13.24 -27.73
CA ASP A 9 -16.99 13.14 -27.71
C ASP A 9 -16.32 13.86 -28.88
N GLY A 10 -17.12 14.21 -29.87
CA GLY A 10 -16.63 14.96 -31.05
C GLY A 10 -16.01 16.30 -30.66
N GLY A 11 -14.84 16.62 -31.21
CA GLY A 11 -14.07 17.83 -30.87
C GLY A 11 -13.16 17.71 -29.66
N LYS A 12 -13.29 16.69 -28.81
CA LYS A 12 -12.35 16.44 -27.71
C LYS A 12 -10.99 16.00 -28.23
N THR A 13 -9.93 16.34 -27.50
CA THR A 13 -8.62 15.74 -27.76
C THR A 13 -8.60 14.30 -27.27
N VAL A 14 -7.79 13.46 -27.88
CA VAL A 14 -7.54 12.08 -27.41
C VAL A 14 -7.10 12.08 -25.93
N LYS A 15 -6.31 13.08 -25.48
CA LYS A 15 -5.94 13.23 -24.07
C LYS A 15 -7.15 13.43 -23.16
N ALA A 16 -8.07 14.30 -23.54
CA ALA A 16 -9.27 14.59 -22.77
C ALA A 16 -10.16 13.35 -22.69
N LEU A 17 -10.40 12.68 -23.82
CA LEU A 17 -11.20 11.47 -23.87
C LEU A 17 -10.59 10.32 -23.05
N ILE A 18 -9.28 10.08 -23.16
CA ILE A 18 -8.56 9.11 -22.31
C ILE A 18 -8.71 9.47 -20.84
N GLY A 19 -8.62 10.76 -20.47
CA GLY A 19 -8.80 11.25 -19.11
C GLY A 19 -10.17 10.94 -18.55
N GLU A 20 -11.23 11.13 -19.34
CA GLU A 20 -12.62 10.82 -18.95
C GLU A 20 -12.85 9.30 -18.82
N LEU A 21 -12.35 8.52 -19.78
CA LEU A 21 -12.60 7.07 -19.84
C LEU A 21 -11.87 6.28 -18.75
N ILE A 22 -10.59 6.61 -18.52
CA ILE A 22 -9.74 5.74 -17.70
C ILE A 22 -8.95 6.46 -16.60
N ARG A 23 -8.94 7.80 -16.56
CA ARG A 23 -8.17 8.60 -15.59
C ARG A 23 -6.74 8.06 -15.40
N PRO A 24 -5.91 8.02 -16.45
CA PRO A 24 -4.63 7.35 -16.40
C PRO A 24 -3.65 8.12 -15.51
N SER A 25 -2.77 7.40 -14.80
CA SER A 25 -1.60 8.02 -14.18
C SER A 25 -0.69 8.63 -15.26
N THR A 26 0.11 9.63 -14.88
CA THR A 26 1.12 10.23 -15.79
C THR A 26 2.06 9.16 -16.36
N LYS A 27 2.43 8.16 -15.56
CA LYS A 27 3.28 7.03 -15.98
C LYS A 27 2.59 6.17 -17.03
N LEU A 28 1.31 5.83 -16.85
CA LEU A 28 0.53 5.04 -17.81
C LEU A 28 0.38 5.81 -19.13
N LEU A 29 -0.02 7.08 -19.06
CA LEU A 29 -0.17 7.91 -20.28
C LEU A 29 1.15 8.07 -21.03
N LYS A 30 2.27 8.21 -20.31
CA LYS A 30 3.61 8.24 -20.91
C LYS A 30 3.92 6.91 -21.61
N ALA A 31 3.67 5.77 -20.97
CA ALA A 31 3.91 4.45 -21.55
C ALA A 31 3.08 4.24 -22.84
N LEU A 32 1.79 4.61 -22.83
CA LEU A 32 0.94 4.51 -24.02
C LEU A 32 1.46 5.36 -25.18
N LYS A 33 1.98 6.56 -24.92
CA LYS A 33 2.54 7.43 -25.97
C LYS A 33 3.75 6.85 -26.69
N TYR A 34 4.58 6.06 -25.99
CA TYR A 34 5.83 5.53 -26.54
C TYR A 34 5.66 4.18 -27.25
N ARG A 35 4.56 3.44 -26.99
CA ARG A 35 4.26 2.20 -27.72
C ARG A 35 3.72 2.51 -29.11
N GLU A 36 4.07 1.70 -30.12
CA GLU A 36 3.55 1.84 -31.49
C GLU A 36 2.04 1.63 -31.57
N ASP A 37 1.54 0.61 -30.84
CA ASP A 37 0.14 0.25 -30.70
C ASP A 37 -0.54 0.92 -29.49
N GLY A 38 0.15 1.78 -28.78
CA GLY A 38 -0.28 2.30 -27.48
C GLY A 38 -1.56 3.14 -27.54
N ILE A 39 -1.71 3.99 -28.56
CA ILE A 39 -2.88 4.83 -28.79
C ILE A 39 -3.18 4.83 -30.28
N LEU A 40 -4.26 4.16 -30.67
CA LEU A 40 -4.76 4.16 -32.05
C LEU A 40 -6.12 4.85 -32.09
N LEU A 41 -6.37 5.62 -33.15
CA LEU A 41 -7.67 6.20 -33.49
C LEU A 41 -8.06 5.71 -34.87
N SER A 42 -9.15 4.94 -34.94
CA SER A 42 -9.62 4.28 -36.15
C SER A 42 -8.51 3.50 -36.87
N GLY A 43 -7.73 2.72 -36.08
CA GLY A 43 -6.62 1.87 -36.55
C GLY A 43 -5.32 2.61 -36.86
N LYS A 44 -5.26 3.94 -36.74
CA LYS A 44 -4.06 4.74 -36.99
C LYS A 44 -3.44 5.23 -35.68
N ARG A 45 -2.11 5.15 -35.59
CA ARG A 45 -1.37 5.74 -34.47
C ARG A 45 -1.55 7.24 -34.44
N VAL A 46 -1.92 7.80 -33.32
CA VAL A 46 -2.15 9.23 -33.13
C VAL A 46 -1.41 9.77 -31.92
N THR A 47 -1.21 11.06 -31.86
CA THR A 47 -0.75 11.76 -30.67
C THR A 47 -1.94 12.06 -29.77
N VAL A 48 -1.68 12.29 -28.48
CA VAL A 48 -2.73 12.69 -27.50
C VAL A 48 -3.37 14.05 -27.82
N ARG A 49 -2.84 14.80 -28.79
CA ARG A 49 -3.39 16.07 -29.25
C ARG A 49 -4.38 15.92 -30.42
N ALA A 50 -4.46 14.73 -31.02
CA ALA A 50 -5.41 14.47 -32.09
C ALA A 50 -6.84 14.74 -31.61
N VAL A 51 -7.67 15.24 -32.50
CA VAL A 51 -9.08 15.54 -32.25
C VAL A 51 -9.92 14.35 -32.67
N VAL A 52 -10.82 13.92 -31.79
CA VAL A 52 -11.73 12.79 -31.97
C VAL A 52 -12.97 13.28 -32.73
N GLN A 53 -13.46 12.47 -33.66
CA GLN A 53 -14.76 12.67 -34.32
C GLN A 53 -15.77 11.65 -33.78
N ALA A 54 -17.05 11.97 -33.84
CA ALA A 54 -18.12 11.00 -33.52
C ALA A 54 -17.99 9.77 -34.45
N GLY A 55 -18.03 8.58 -33.84
CA GLY A 55 -17.87 7.30 -34.51
C GLY A 55 -16.42 6.83 -34.66
N ASP A 56 -15.40 7.64 -34.31
CA ASP A 56 -14.02 7.17 -34.22
C ASP A 56 -13.88 6.05 -33.22
N VAL A 57 -12.97 5.10 -33.48
CA VAL A 57 -12.64 4.01 -32.57
C VAL A 57 -11.31 4.29 -31.91
N LEU A 58 -11.34 4.64 -30.62
CA LEU A 58 -10.15 4.77 -29.79
C LEU A 58 -9.73 3.39 -29.26
N GLU A 59 -8.51 2.99 -29.54
CA GLU A 59 -7.90 1.75 -29.03
C GLU A 59 -6.71 2.09 -28.15
N LEU A 60 -6.68 1.52 -26.94
CA LEU A 60 -5.62 1.70 -25.97
C LEU A 60 -5.01 0.34 -25.59
N ALA A 61 -3.70 0.20 -25.72
CA ALA A 61 -2.96 -1.01 -25.34
C ALA A 61 -2.76 -1.04 -23.81
N LEU A 62 -3.80 -1.42 -23.08
CA LEU A 62 -3.78 -1.52 -21.60
C LEU A 62 -3.25 -2.86 -21.08
N GLU A 63 -2.97 -3.82 -21.98
CA GLU A 63 -2.41 -5.11 -21.61
C GLU A 63 -1.06 -4.97 -20.90
N ASN A 64 -0.76 -5.96 -20.07
CA ASN A 64 0.50 -5.99 -19.38
C ASN A 64 1.65 -6.22 -20.36
N ASP A 65 2.75 -5.49 -20.18
CA ASP A 65 4.00 -5.88 -20.82
C ASP A 65 4.40 -7.27 -20.30
N PRO A 66 5.20 -8.02 -21.07
CA PRO A 66 5.79 -9.25 -20.55
C PRO A 66 6.56 -8.95 -19.25
N PRO A 67 6.64 -9.92 -18.32
CA PRO A 67 7.42 -9.76 -17.11
C PRO A 67 8.85 -9.32 -17.44
N ALA A 68 9.37 -8.37 -16.67
CA ALA A 68 10.77 -7.97 -16.80
C ALA A 68 11.70 -9.14 -16.47
N ALA A 69 12.93 -9.12 -16.94
CA ALA A 69 13.93 -10.16 -16.67
C ALA A 69 14.20 -10.37 -15.15
N ASN A 70 13.90 -9.37 -14.33
CA ASN A 70 13.99 -9.41 -12.87
C ASN A 70 12.63 -9.56 -12.18
N ALA A 71 11.63 -10.15 -12.85
CA ALA A 71 10.35 -10.47 -12.23
C ALA A 71 10.55 -11.39 -11.02
N PRO A 72 9.74 -11.25 -9.95
CA PRO A 72 9.84 -12.12 -8.79
C PRO A 72 9.65 -13.59 -9.19
N GLU A 73 10.56 -14.44 -8.73
CA GLU A 73 10.45 -15.89 -8.94
C GLU A 73 9.18 -16.42 -8.26
N PRO A 74 8.36 -17.26 -8.92
CA PRO A 74 7.24 -17.93 -8.29
C PRO A 74 7.69 -18.89 -7.18
N VAL A 75 7.25 -18.67 -5.95
CA VAL A 75 7.55 -19.54 -4.80
C VAL A 75 6.27 -19.79 -4.01
N ASP A 76 5.99 -21.05 -3.70
CA ASP A 76 4.85 -21.45 -2.88
C ASP A 76 5.09 -21.07 -1.43
N LEU A 77 4.51 -19.95 -1.03
CA LEU A 77 4.61 -19.40 0.31
C LEU A 77 3.22 -19.21 0.90
N PRO A 78 3.04 -19.47 2.21
CA PRO A 78 1.75 -19.29 2.86
C PRO A 78 1.39 -17.80 2.92
N ILE A 79 0.32 -17.41 2.21
CA ILE A 79 -0.24 -16.07 2.24
C ILE A 79 -1.76 -16.12 2.18
N GLY A 80 -2.43 -15.51 3.16
CA GLY A 80 -3.88 -15.34 3.13
C GLY A 80 -4.30 -14.30 2.11
N ILE A 81 -5.44 -14.51 1.46
CA ILE A 81 -6.07 -13.52 0.57
C ILE A 81 -7.41 -13.15 1.18
N LEU A 82 -7.59 -11.87 1.52
CA LEU A 82 -8.83 -11.36 2.10
C LEU A 82 -9.83 -10.93 1.02
N PHE A 83 -9.33 -10.37 -0.07
CA PHE A 83 -10.15 -9.95 -1.20
C PHE A 83 -9.39 -10.17 -2.51
N GLU A 84 -10.08 -10.56 -3.55
CA GLU A 84 -9.51 -10.72 -4.89
C GLU A 84 -10.60 -10.60 -5.95
N ASP A 85 -10.28 -9.86 -7.03
CA ASP A 85 -11.07 -9.83 -8.26
C ASP A 85 -10.18 -9.65 -9.50
N ALA A 86 -10.74 -9.21 -10.62
CA ALA A 86 -10.00 -9.00 -11.87
C ALA A 86 -8.99 -7.83 -11.78
N ASP A 87 -9.22 -6.86 -10.89
CA ASP A 87 -8.47 -5.59 -10.84
C ASP A 87 -7.46 -5.53 -9.70
N LEU A 88 -7.74 -6.17 -8.58
CA LEU A 88 -6.88 -6.09 -7.40
C LEU A 88 -6.88 -7.37 -6.57
N VAL A 89 -5.89 -7.49 -5.71
CA VAL A 89 -5.82 -8.50 -4.66
C VAL A 89 -5.35 -7.84 -3.36
N VAL A 90 -5.97 -8.23 -2.25
CA VAL A 90 -5.60 -7.76 -0.90
C VAL A 90 -5.15 -8.97 -0.07
N PRO A 91 -3.84 -9.27 -0.08
CA PRO A 91 -3.29 -10.29 0.80
C PRO A 91 -3.17 -9.80 2.24
N THR A 92 -3.25 -10.74 3.18
CA THR A 92 -2.88 -10.59 4.58
C THR A 92 -1.43 -11.00 4.76
N LYS A 93 -0.52 -10.03 4.71
CA LYS A 93 0.91 -10.30 4.85
C LYS A 93 1.22 -10.79 6.28
N PRO A 94 1.88 -11.94 6.48
CA PRO A 94 2.38 -12.31 7.79
C PRO A 94 3.53 -11.40 8.23
N GLY A 95 3.84 -11.40 9.52
CA GLY A 95 5.10 -10.83 10.02
C GLY A 95 6.30 -11.57 9.43
N ASN A 96 7.46 -10.93 9.43
CA ASN A 96 8.74 -11.46 8.93
C ASN A 96 8.79 -11.82 7.43
N MET A 97 7.81 -11.40 6.64
CA MET A 97 7.80 -11.53 5.18
C MET A 97 7.97 -10.15 4.53
N PRO A 98 9.01 -9.89 3.74
CA PRO A 98 9.15 -8.63 3.00
C PRO A 98 8.07 -8.48 1.93
N THR A 99 7.74 -7.24 1.57
CA THR A 99 6.80 -6.96 0.48
C THR A 99 7.42 -7.28 -0.89
N HIS A 100 8.68 -6.88 -1.08
CA HIS A 100 9.43 -7.01 -2.35
C HIS A 100 10.74 -7.74 -2.15
N PRO A 101 11.28 -8.39 -3.20
CA PRO A 101 12.66 -8.84 -3.20
C PRO A 101 13.64 -7.70 -2.89
N SER A 102 14.65 -8.03 -2.09
CA SER A 102 15.75 -7.15 -1.69
C SER A 102 17.03 -7.97 -1.53
N HIS A 103 18.15 -7.32 -1.14
CA HIS A 103 19.50 -7.92 -1.14
C HIS A 103 19.56 -9.34 -0.52
N ASP A 104 18.89 -9.57 0.63
CA ASP A 104 18.90 -10.87 1.32
C ASP A 104 17.58 -11.64 1.23
N HIS A 105 16.62 -11.13 0.46
CA HIS A 105 15.25 -11.64 0.39
C HIS A 105 14.80 -11.74 -1.07
N HIS A 106 15.22 -12.81 -1.74
CA HIS A 106 14.92 -13.00 -3.16
C HIS A 106 13.72 -13.92 -3.42
N ARG A 107 13.38 -14.82 -2.47
CA ARG A 107 12.41 -15.90 -2.65
C ARG A 107 11.37 -16.03 -1.53
N ASP A 108 11.35 -15.13 -0.55
CA ASP A 108 10.56 -15.17 0.67
C ASP A 108 9.64 -13.96 0.83
N THR A 109 9.24 -13.35 -0.29
CA THR A 109 8.47 -12.09 -0.29
C THR A 109 7.03 -12.30 -0.74
N VAL A 110 6.15 -11.32 -0.41
CA VAL A 110 4.78 -11.28 -0.95
C VAL A 110 4.78 -11.33 -2.48
N ALA A 111 5.75 -10.67 -3.11
CA ALA A 111 5.87 -10.68 -4.57
C ALA A 111 6.08 -12.10 -5.13
N ASN A 112 6.89 -12.93 -4.47
CA ASN A 112 7.12 -14.33 -4.84
C ASN A 112 5.85 -15.19 -4.63
N ALA A 113 5.17 -15.02 -3.48
CA ALA A 113 3.93 -15.73 -3.18
C ALA A 113 2.82 -15.44 -4.20
N LEU A 114 2.64 -14.17 -4.57
CA LEU A 114 1.65 -13.79 -5.58
C LEU A 114 2.09 -14.17 -7.00
N ALA A 115 3.38 -14.16 -7.31
CA ALA A 115 3.87 -14.71 -8.58
C ALA A 115 3.54 -16.21 -8.71
N TYR A 116 3.66 -16.98 -7.63
CA TYR A 116 3.26 -18.40 -7.61
C TYR A 116 1.75 -18.55 -7.77
N ARG A 117 0.96 -17.77 -7.04
CA ARG A 117 -0.52 -17.79 -7.14
C ARG A 117 -1.01 -17.57 -8.58
N TYR A 118 -0.37 -16.66 -9.31
CA TYR A 118 -0.78 -16.28 -10.66
C TYR A 118 0.08 -16.88 -11.79
N ARG A 119 0.91 -17.89 -11.52
CA ARG A 119 1.81 -18.49 -12.50
C ARG A 119 1.12 -19.02 -13.76
N ASP A 120 -0.12 -19.49 -13.62
CA ASP A 120 -0.91 -20.05 -14.70
C ASP A 120 -1.84 -19.00 -15.39
N ALA A 121 -1.86 -17.76 -14.90
CA ALA A 121 -2.71 -16.68 -15.41
C ALA A 121 -2.03 -15.82 -16.49
N GLY A 122 -0.92 -16.29 -17.06
CA GLY A 122 -0.12 -15.55 -18.03
C GLY A 122 0.84 -14.53 -17.38
N ALA A 123 1.10 -13.41 -18.04
CA ALA A 123 2.07 -12.42 -17.58
C ALA A 123 1.57 -11.68 -16.32
N TYR A 124 1.98 -12.15 -15.14
CA TYR A 124 1.73 -11.46 -13.87
C TYR A 124 2.86 -10.49 -13.56
N ILE A 125 2.50 -9.25 -13.21
CA ILE A 125 3.43 -8.24 -12.73
C ILE A 125 2.97 -7.75 -11.36
N PHE A 126 3.84 -7.86 -10.36
CA PHE A 126 3.57 -7.39 -9.01
C PHE A 126 3.51 -5.86 -8.96
N ARG A 127 2.34 -5.30 -8.60
CA ARG A 127 2.07 -3.85 -8.53
C ARG A 127 1.46 -3.47 -7.19
N PRO A 128 2.23 -3.46 -6.12
CA PRO A 128 1.73 -3.03 -4.83
C PRO A 128 1.49 -1.53 -4.82
N VAL A 129 0.38 -1.14 -4.23
CA VAL A 129 -0.05 0.26 -4.07
C VAL A 129 0.55 0.86 -2.79
N ASN A 130 0.66 0.05 -1.75
CA ASN A 130 1.35 0.38 -0.51
C ASN A 130 2.42 -0.69 -0.19
N ARG A 131 3.23 -0.41 0.80
CA ARG A 131 4.20 -1.38 1.33
C ARG A 131 4.05 -1.48 2.84
N LEU A 132 4.44 -2.62 3.38
CA LEU A 132 4.62 -2.86 4.81
C LEU A 132 6.07 -3.23 5.07
N ASP A 133 6.58 -2.88 6.23
CA ASP A 133 7.89 -3.34 6.67
C ASP A 133 7.89 -4.87 6.83
N ARG A 134 9.08 -5.49 6.78
CA ARG A 134 9.22 -6.95 6.85
C ARG A 134 8.43 -7.54 8.02
N GLU A 135 8.59 -6.98 9.20
CA GLU A 135 8.01 -7.50 10.44
C GLU A 135 6.57 -7.01 10.69
N THR A 136 6.11 -5.96 10.01
CA THR A 136 4.71 -5.50 10.08
C THR A 136 3.80 -6.49 9.36
N SER A 137 2.77 -6.97 10.03
CA SER A 137 1.73 -7.83 9.46
C SER A 137 0.52 -7.02 8.96
N GLY A 138 -0.39 -7.65 8.20
CA GLY A 138 -1.70 -7.10 7.84
C GLY A 138 -1.89 -6.80 6.36
N LEU A 139 -2.80 -5.91 6.04
CA LEU A 139 -3.33 -5.68 4.69
C LEU A 139 -2.34 -4.98 3.77
N LEU A 140 -2.17 -5.55 2.60
CA LEU A 140 -1.42 -4.98 1.50
C LEU A 140 -2.33 -4.86 0.27
N LEU A 141 -2.35 -3.71 -0.39
CA LEU A 141 -3.14 -3.48 -1.60
C LEU A 141 -2.26 -3.69 -2.84
N VAL A 142 -2.65 -4.61 -3.69
CA VAL A 142 -1.90 -4.95 -4.91
C VAL A 142 -2.83 -4.88 -6.11
N ALA A 143 -2.45 -4.10 -7.11
CA ALA A 143 -3.18 -4.04 -8.38
C ALA A 143 -2.79 -5.20 -9.30
N ARG A 144 -3.75 -5.80 -9.97
CA ARG A 144 -3.54 -6.93 -10.89
C ARG A 144 -3.29 -6.48 -12.34
N ASN A 145 -3.69 -5.26 -12.68
CA ASN A 145 -3.48 -4.69 -14.02
C ASN A 145 -3.00 -3.22 -13.95
N ARG A 146 -2.58 -2.68 -15.09
CA ARG A 146 -2.03 -1.33 -15.20
C ARG A 146 -3.03 -0.23 -14.90
N LEU A 147 -4.28 -0.43 -15.29
CA LEU A 147 -5.33 0.57 -15.10
C LEU A 147 -5.66 0.69 -13.61
N ALA A 148 -5.89 -0.45 -12.95
CA ALA A 148 -6.10 -0.50 -11.50
C ALA A 148 -4.92 0.13 -10.74
N ALA A 149 -3.67 -0.21 -11.12
CA ALA A 149 -2.48 0.38 -10.51
C ALA A 149 -2.44 1.91 -10.65
N GLY A 150 -2.80 2.43 -11.82
CA GLY A 150 -2.85 3.87 -12.07
C GLY A 150 -3.91 4.57 -11.21
N ARG A 151 -5.12 4.01 -11.15
CA ARG A 151 -6.25 4.56 -10.38
C ARG A 151 -5.97 4.51 -8.87
N LEU A 152 -5.51 3.37 -8.37
CA LEU A 152 -5.18 3.22 -6.94
C LEU A 152 -3.98 4.09 -6.53
N THR A 153 -2.98 4.28 -7.40
CA THR A 153 -1.90 5.24 -7.14
C THR A 153 -2.43 6.68 -7.06
N GLY A 154 -3.35 7.06 -7.95
CA GLY A 154 -4.03 8.35 -7.88
C GLY A 154 -4.82 8.52 -6.59
N ALA A 155 -5.61 7.52 -6.20
CA ALA A 155 -6.37 7.52 -4.95
C ALA A 155 -5.47 7.58 -3.70
N MET A 156 -4.27 6.97 -3.75
CA MET A 156 -3.28 7.11 -2.68
C MET A 156 -2.75 8.54 -2.59
N GLN A 157 -2.46 9.17 -3.71
CA GLN A 157 -1.94 10.54 -3.77
C GLN A 157 -2.98 11.59 -3.35
N SER A 158 -4.26 11.37 -3.68
CA SER A 158 -5.37 12.23 -3.27
C SER A 158 -5.84 11.98 -1.82
N GLY A 159 -5.24 11.01 -1.12
CA GLY A 159 -5.61 10.70 0.27
C GLY A 159 -6.93 9.93 0.40
N GLU A 160 -7.44 9.33 -0.66
CA GLU A 160 -8.68 8.55 -0.66
C GLU A 160 -8.49 7.14 -0.09
N ILE A 161 -7.24 6.68 0.03
CA ILE A 161 -6.91 5.39 0.65
C ILE A 161 -6.58 5.60 2.12
N HIS A 162 -7.41 5.05 2.99
CA HIS A 162 -7.23 5.12 4.44
C HIS A 162 -6.71 3.79 4.98
N LYS A 163 -5.74 3.87 5.87
CA LYS A 163 -5.10 2.72 6.51
C LYS A 163 -5.11 2.93 8.01
N THR A 164 -5.52 1.93 8.75
CA THR A 164 -5.44 1.95 10.21
C THR A 164 -4.61 0.76 10.69
N TYR A 165 -3.72 1.03 11.59
CA TYR A 165 -2.83 0.05 12.21
C TYR A 165 -3.19 -0.10 13.67
N LEU A 166 -3.04 -1.30 14.20
CA LEU A 166 -2.95 -1.52 15.64
C LEU A 166 -1.49 -1.60 16.03
N ALA A 167 -1.13 -0.91 17.09
CA ALA A 167 0.20 -0.90 17.68
C ALA A 167 0.13 -1.16 19.18
N VAL A 168 0.99 -2.04 19.69
CA VAL A 168 1.24 -2.16 21.13
C VAL A 168 2.52 -1.40 21.42
N LEU A 169 2.44 -0.41 22.28
CA LEU A 169 3.54 0.48 22.66
C LEU A 169 4.02 0.17 24.08
N ARG A 170 5.32 0.32 24.31
CA ARG A 170 5.94 0.32 25.64
C ARG A 170 5.97 1.75 26.14
N GLY A 171 5.26 2.05 27.20
CA GLY A 171 5.00 3.40 27.71
C GLY A 171 3.54 3.79 27.58
N GLU A 172 3.17 4.87 28.21
CA GLU A 172 1.81 5.41 28.19
C GLU A 172 1.80 6.75 27.44
N LEU A 173 1.16 6.78 26.29
CA LEU A 173 0.96 8.02 25.53
C LEU A 173 0.20 9.03 26.39
N PHE A 174 0.67 10.26 26.41
CA PHE A 174 0.11 11.32 27.27
C PHE A 174 -1.34 11.65 26.91
N SER A 175 -1.67 11.70 25.63
CA SER A 175 -3.01 12.07 25.12
C SER A 175 -3.78 10.84 24.64
N ASP A 176 -5.13 10.86 24.75
CA ASP A 176 -6.00 9.78 24.25
C ASP A 176 -6.06 9.75 22.72
N ALA A 177 -5.86 10.87 22.08
CA ALA A 177 -5.73 11.00 20.63
C ALA A 177 -4.85 12.19 20.27
N GLY A 178 -4.26 12.16 19.10
CA GLY A 178 -3.41 13.25 18.64
C GLY A 178 -2.81 13.03 17.27
N GLU A 179 -1.93 13.97 16.90
CA GLU A 179 -1.13 13.93 15.68
C GLU A 179 0.36 14.02 16.02
N ILE A 180 1.18 13.23 15.32
CA ILE A 180 2.63 13.36 15.35
C ILE A 180 3.04 13.84 13.96
N ALA A 181 3.41 15.13 13.88
CA ALA A 181 3.77 15.82 12.64
C ALA A 181 5.27 16.15 12.65
N LEU A 182 6.11 15.13 12.59
CA LEU A 182 7.56 15.25 12.67
C LEU A 182 8.20 14.70 11.40
N PRO A 183 8.95 15.52 10.64
CA PRO A 183 9.64 15.07 9.44
C PRO A 183 10.67 13.98 9.73
N LEU A 184 10.85 13.10 8.76
CA LEU A 184 11.79 11.99 8.83
C LEU A 184 12.88 12.14 7.77
N HIS A 185 14.07 11.70 8.09
CA HIS A 185 15.13 11.49 7.10
C HIS A 185 15.84 10.16 7.33
N ARG A 186 16.71 9.79 6.41
CA ARG A 186 17.59 8.64 6.60
C ARG A 186 18.70 9.02 7.58
N SER A 187 18.95 8.17 8.58
CA SER A 187 20.07 8.37 9.49
C SER A 187 21.42 8.37 8.72
N GLY A 188 22.29 9.30 9.06
CA GLY A 188 23.63 9.34 8.48
C GLY A 188 24.50 8.12 8.85
N ALA A 189 24.17 7.43 9.94
CA ALA A 189 24.88 6.27 10.43
C ALA A 189 24.35 4.93 9.90
N SER A 190 23.20 4.91 9.19
CA SER A 190 22.56 3.66 8.75
C SER A 190 21.74 3.83 7.48
N ILE A 191 21.88 2.90 6.55
CA ILE A 191 21.04 2.86 5.34
C ILE A 191 19.59 2.41 5.62
N ILE A 192 19.33 1.82 6.78
CA ILE A 192 18.04 1.27 7.17
C ILE A 192 17.27 2.21 8.09
N VAL A 193 17.95 2.76 9.11
CA VAL A 193 17.35 3.57 10.17
C VAL A 193 16.82 4.91 9.63
N ARG A 194 15.68 5.32 10.15
CA ARG A 194 15.10 6.67 9.97
C ARG A 194 15.09 7.38 11.31
N GLU A 195 15.19 8.70 11.27
CA GLU A 195 15.15 9.52 12.49
C GLU A 195 14.38 10.81 12.23
N ILE A 196 13.92 11.42 13.31
CA ILE A 196 13.29 12.74 13.26
C ILE A 196 14.35 13.75 12.89
N CYS A 197 13.96 14.71 12.05
CA CYS A 197 14.84 15.81 11.67
C CYS A 197 14.10 17.15 11.73
N PRO A 198 14.80 18.27 11.74
CA PRO A 198 14.19 19.58 11.54
C PRO A 198 13.51 19.67 10.15
N PRO A 199 12.43 20.47 10.02
CA PRO A 199 11.70 20.57 8.74
C PRO A 199 12.52 21.13 7.58
N ASP A 200 13.57 21.86 7.87
CA ASP A 200 14.52 22.48 6.93
C ASP A 200 15.77 21.65 6.65
N ALA A 201 15.84 20.44 7.23
CA ALA A 201 16.95 19.52 6.93
C ALA A 201 16.94 19.11 5.44
N PRO A 202 18.12 18.94 4.80
CA PRO A 202 18.21 18.72 3.34
C PRO A 202 17.37 17.57 2.80
N ASP A 203 17.23 16.47 3.53
CA ASP A 203 16.48 15.28 3.10
C ASP A 203 15.22 15.05 3.95
N ALA A 204 14.66 16.11 4.54
CA ALA A 204 13.46 16.04 5.37
C ALA A 204 12.24 15.61 4.53
N GLU A 205 11.66 14.48 4.86
CA GLU A 205 10.40 14.01 4.31
C GLU A 205 9.26 14.33 5.27
N PRO A 206 8.32 15.23 4.94
CA PRO A 206 7.16 15.49 5.78
C PRO A 206 6.43 14.20 6.12
N ALA A 207 6.12 14.01 7.39
CA ALA A 207 5.42 12.83 7.89
C ALA A 207 4.36 13.23 8.91
N LEU A 208 3.17 12.63 8.80
CA LEU A 208 2.04 12.87 9.69
C LEU A 208 1.37 11.55 10.05
N THR A 209 1.29 11.28 11.34
CA THR A 209 0.57 10.14 11.92
C THR A 209 -0.50 10.64 12.85
N ARG A 210 -1.73 10.18 12.67
CA ARG A 210 -2.83 10.32 13.63
C ARG A 210 -2.88 9.08 14.50
N PHE A 211 -3.22 9.25 15.77
CA PHE A 211 -3.41 8.11 16.65
C PHE A 211 -4.59 8.31 17.59
N ARG A 212 -5.13 7.19 18.08
CA ARG A 212 -6.11 7.11 19.14
C ARG A 212 -5.74 5.96 20.08
N VAL A 213 -5.71 6.24 21.38
CA VAL A 213 -5.47 5.23 22.41
C VAL A 213 -6.75 4.42 22.60
N LEU A 214 -6.61 3.10 22.58
CA LEU A 214 -7.68 2.16 22.89
C LEU A 214 -7.66 1.79 24.38
N GLU A 215 -6.47 1.55 24.93
CA GLU A 215 -6.28 1.24 26.35
C GLU A 215 -4.85 1.57 26.78
N ARG A 216 -4.69 2.00 28.04
CA ARG A 216 -3.41 2.06 28.78
C ARG A 216 -3.48 1.12 29.95
N ARG A 217 -2.44 0.30 30.11
CA ARG A 217 -2.37 -0.65 31.22
C ARG A 217 -0.93 -1.02 31.55
N ALA A 218 -0.57 -0.92 32.83
CA ALA A 218 0.70 -1.39 33.36
C ALA A 218 1.94 -0.94 32.57
N GLY A 219 1.98 0.34 32.15
CA GLY A 219 3.09 0.91 31.38
C GLY A 219 3.10 0.54 29.89
N TYR A 220 1.96 0.08 29.36
CA TYR A 220 1.76 -0.18 27.93
C TYR A 220 0.57 0.58 27.40
N THR A 221 0.59 0.88 26.12
CA THR A 221 -0.53 1.48 25.37
C THR A 221 -0.90 0.58 24.19
N LEU A 222 -2.19 0.26 24.06
CA LEU A 222 -2.77 -0.22 22.82
C LEU A 222 -3.34 0.96 22.06
N ALA A 223 -2.87 1.17 20.83
CA ALA A 223 -3.27 2.33 20.04
C ALA A 223 -3.69 1.92 18.61
N GLU A 224 -4.66 2.65 18.09
CA GLU A 224 -4.87 2.78 16.65
C GLU A 224 -3.98 3.88 16.10
N ALA A 225 -3.37 3.64 14.93
CA ALA A 225 -2.57 4.62 14.23
C ALA A 225 -2.96 4.70 12.75
N SER A 226 -3.17 5.91 12.25
CA SER A 226 -3.51 6.18 10.86
C SER A 226 -2.43 7.07 10.24
N PRO A 227 -1.49 6.50 9.47
CA PRO A 227 -0.48 7.29 8.79
C PRO A 227 -1.11 8.02 7.59
N VAL A 228 -1.12 9.36 7.65
CA VAL A 228 -1.57 10.23 6.56
C VAL A 228 -0.56 10.23 5.42
N THR A 229 0.71 10.17 5.74
CA THR A 229 1.83 9.95 4.82
C THR A 229 2.32 8.50 4.92
N GLY A 230 3.21 8.06 4.02
CA GLY A 230 3.69 6.68 3.98
C GLY A 230 5.21 6.57 3.96
N ARG A 231 5.92 7.20 4.92
CA ARG A 231 7.38 7.15 4.97
C ARG A 231 7.87 5.83 5.55
N THR A 232 9.06 5.43 5.15
CA THR A 232 9.70 4.22 5.69
C THR A 232 9.81 4.32 7.20
N HIS A 233 9.38 3.27 7.92
CA HIS A 233 9.39 3.17 9.39
C HIS A 233 8.60 4.27 10.13
N GLN A 234 7.73 5.03 9.44
CA GLN A 234 7.07 6.21 9.99
C GLN A 234 6.45 5.99 11.38
N LEU A 235 5.55 5.00 11.51
CA LEU A 235 4.88 4.73 12.80
C LEU A 235 5.87 4.36 13.90
N ARG A 236 6.90 3.61 13.56
CA ARG A 236 7.94 3.15 14.47
C ARG A 236 8.74 4.32 15.05
N VAL A 237 9.22 5.21 14.18
CA VAL A 237 9.97 6.41 14.57
C VAL A 237 9.09 7.40 15.32
N HIS A 238 7.86 7.64 14.85
CA HIS A 238 6.93 8.57 15.48
C HIS A 238 6.60 8.14 16.92
N PHE A 239 6.25 6.86 17.16
CA PHE A 239 5.97 6.42 18.52
C PHE A 239 7.22 6.39 19.40
N ALA A 240 8.38 6.04 18.85
CA ALA A 240 9.64 6.11 19.60
C ALA A 240 9.98 7.55 20.00
N SER A 241 9.67 8.55 19.18
CA SER A 241 9.87 9.98 19.51
C SER A 241 8.94 10.51 20.60
N GLN A 242 7.92 9.73 20.97
CA GLN A 242 7.03 10.02 22.11
C GLN A 242 7.41 9.22 23.36
N ASP A 243 8.63 8.69 23.43
CA ASP A 243 9.10 7.77 24.48
C ASP A 243 8.21 6.52 24.65
N CYS A 244 7.45 6.17 23.61
CA CYS A 244 6.53 5.05 23.55
C CYS A 244 6.84 4.12 22.36
N PRO A 245 8.05 3.51 22.27
CA PRO A 245 8.40 2.65 21.14
C PRO A 245 7.47 1.44 21.04
N ILE A 246 7.30 0.92 19.83
CA ILE A 246 6.51 -0.28 19.58
C ILE A 246 7.18 -1.48 20.27
N VAL A 247 6.39 -2.29 20.99
CA VAL A 247 6.87 -3.51 21.66
C VAL A 247 7.48 -4.46 20.64
N GLY A 248 8.67 -4.99 20.95
CA GLY A 248 9.40 -5.92 20.08
C GLY A 248 10.14 -5.26 18.90
N ASP A 249 10.09 -3.94 18.78
CA ASP A 249 10.86 -3.22 17.76
C ASP A 249 12.33 -3.14 18.14
N SER A 250 13.18 -3.92 17.45
CA SER A 250 14.62 -4.00 17.73
C SER A 250 15.42 -2.81 17.21
N LEU A 251 14.85 -1.96 16.33
CA LEU A 251 15.55 -0.78 15.78
C LEU A 251 15.29 0.50 16.56
N TYR A 252 14.08 0.69 17.06
CA TYR A 252 13.63 1.94 17.69
C TYR A 252 13.22 1.76 19.16
N GLY A 253 13.26 0.54 19.65
CA GLY A 253 12.93 0.17 21.03
C GLY A 253 13.84 -0.93 21.52
N SER A 254 13.25 -2.03 21.98
CA SER A 254 13.96 -3.21 22.45
C SER A 254 13.18 -4.49 22.11
N PRO A 255 13.87 -5.62 21.91
CA PRO A 255 13.22 -6.93 21.77
C PRO A 255 12.31 -7.22 22.96
N ASP A 256 11.29 -8.05 22.72
CA ASP A 256 10.36 -8.50 23.75
C ASP A 256 10.10 -10.00 23.59
N ALA A 257 10.27 -10.77 24.67
CA ALA A 257 10.14 -12.24 24.62
C ALA A 257 8.72 -12.73 24.27
N ARG A 258 7.71 -11.87 24.41
CA ARG A 258 6.30 -12.19 24.12
C ARG A 258 5.94 -12.09 22.64
N ILE A 259 6.76 -11.37 21.85
CA ILE A 259 6.57 -11.22 20.40
C ILE A 259 7.93 -11.05 19.70
N GLY A 260 8.22 -11.91 18.73
CA GLY A 260 9.52 -11.93 18.03
C GLY A 260 9.69 -10.87 16.93
N ARG A 261 8.88 -9.80 16.94
CA ARG A 261 8.86 -8.73 15.95
C ARG A 261 8.17 -7.49 16.52
N GLN A 262 8.23 -6.38 15.79
CA GLN A 262 7.44 -5.21 16.19
C GLN A 262 5.94 -5.52 16.25
N ALA A 263 5.30 -5.18 17.35
CA ALA A 263 3.86 -5.35 17.57
C ALA A 263 3.07 -4.29 16.79
N LEU A 264 3.13 -4.37 15.46
CA LEU A 264 2.47 -3.48 14.50
C LEU A 264 1.72 -4.32 13.47
N HIS A 265 0.44 -3.98 13.25
CA HIS A 265 -0.45 -4.72 12.38
C HIS A 265 -1.33 -3.76 11.56
N ALA A 266 -1.25 -3.82 10.23
CA ALA A 266 -2.12 -3.08 9.31
C ALA A 266 -3.52 -3.69 9.33
N ARG A 267 -4.38 -3.20 10.23
CA ARG A 267 -5.68 -3.79 10.60
C ARG A 267 -6.75 -3.50 9.57
N THR A 268 -6.93 -2.23 9.17
CA THR A 268 -7.98 -1.86 8.21
C THR A 268 -7.42 -1.14 7.00
N LEU A 269 -8.10 -1.33 5.89
CA LEU A 269 -7.79 -0.70 4.62
C LEU A 269 -9.11 -0.29 3.94
N SER A 270 -9.31 1.02 3.69
CA SER A 270 -10.47 1.54 2.98
C SER A 270 -10.04 2.33 1.76
N PHE A 271 -10.62 2.04 0.60
CA PHE A 271 -10.21 2.62 -0.69
C PHE A 271 -11.36 2.55 -1.71
N PRO A 272 -11.38 3.42 -2.74
CA PRO A 272 -12.29 3.28 -3.86
C PRO A 272 -11.86 2.10 -4.76
N HIS A 273 -12.79 1.22 -5.09
CA HIS A 273 -12.52 0.13 -6.04
C HIS A 273 -12.12 0.69 -7.41
N PRO A 274 -11.01 0.24 -8.03
CA PRO A 274 -10.48 0.89 -9.22
C PRO A 274 -11.40 0.81 -10.45
N ALA A 275 -12.28 -0.17 -10.57
CA ALA A 275 -13.21 -0.27 -11.69
C ALA A 275 -14.55 0.40 -11.38
N SER A 276 -15.23 0.05 -10.29
CA SER A 276 -16.58 0.56 -9.96
C SER A 276 -16.58 1.93 -9.29
N GLY A 277 -15.50 2.30 -8.58
CA GLY A 277 -15.46 3.48 -7.73
C GLY A 277 -16.12 3.31 -6.37
N GLU A 278 -16.77 2.17 -6.11
CA GLU A 278 -17.37 1.87 -4.81
C GLU A 278 -16.31 1.79 -3.72
N ARG A 279 -16.64 2.27 -2.53
CA ARG A 279 -15.72 2.20 -1.40
C ARG A 279 -15.73 0.80 -0.78
N LEU A 280 -14.57 0.17 -0.83
CA LEU A 280 -14.30 -1.06 -0.09
C LEU A 280 -13.67 -0.73 1.25
N SER A 281 -14.07 -1.47 2.29
CA SER A 281 -13.47 -1.41 3.62
C SER A 281 -13.21 -2.83 4.09
N LEU A 282 -11.95 -3.16 4.33
CA LEU A 282 -11.49 -4.50 4.68
C LEU A 282 -10.77 -4.48 6.02
N THR A 283 -11.01 -5.51 6.83
CA THR A 283 -10.39 -5.68 8.15
C THR A 283 -9.63 -7.01 8.20
N ALA A 284 -8.33 -6.96 8.50
CA ALA A 284 -7.52 -8.17 8.63
C ALA A 284 -7.77 -8.85 9.98
N PRO A 285 -7.80 -10.18 10.07
CA PRO A 285 -7.73 -10.87 11.34
C PRO A 285 -6.40 -10.59 12.05
N LEU A 286 -6.42 -10.59 13.39
CA LEU A 286 -5.18 -10.44 14.16
C LEU A 286 -4.33 -11.71 14.03
N PRO A 287 -3.03 -11.60 13.70
CA PRO A 287 -2.15 -12.76 13.72
C PRO A 287 -1.95 -13.28 15.14
N ALA A 288 -1.74 -14.59 15.26
CA ALA A 288 -1.75 -15.29 16.55
C ALA A 288 -0.79 -14.70 17.61
N ASP A 289 0.41 -14.30 17.19
CA ASP A 289 1.42 -13.67 18.05
C ASP A 289 0.96 -12.30 18.59
N PHE A 290 0.39 -11.46 17.74
CA PHE A 290 -0.16 -10.17 18.12
C PHE A 290 -1.38 -10.33 19.03
N ALA A 291 -2.28 -11.24 18.69
CA ALA A 291 -3.45 -11.57 19.50
C ALA A 291 -3.08 -12.09 20.89
N ALA A 292 -2.07 -12.94 20.98
CA ALA A 292 -1.54 -13.43 22.26
C ALA A 292 -0.98 -12.30 23.12
N LEU A 293 -0.19 -11.39 22.52
CA LEU A 293 0.35 -10.22 23.22
C LEU A 293 -0.76 -9.32 23.76
N VAL A 294 -1.78 -9.02 22.93
CA VAL A 294 -2.92 -8.19 23.35
C VAL A 294 -3.69 -8.84 24.49
N ARG A 295 -3.96 -10.15 24.44
CA ARG A 295 -4.66 -10.86 25.55
C ARG A 295 -3.87 -10.81 26.87
N ILE A 296 -2.55 -10.86 26.81
CA ILE A 296 -1.68 -10.78 28.00
C ILE A 296 -1.71 -9.37 28.60
N LEU A 297 -1.55 -8.35 27.76
CA LEU A 297 -1.38 -6.97 28.21
C LEU A 297 -2.71 -6.24 28.42
N PHE A 298 -3.75 -6.58 27.66
CA PHE A 298 -5.04 -5.89 27.60
C PHE A 298 -6.21 -6.90 27.62
N PRO A 299 -6.40 -7.66 28.69
CA PRO A 299 -7.37 -8.76 28.77
C PRO A 299 -8.83 -8.32 28.60
N ASP A 300 -9.11 -7.03 28.78
CA ASP A 300 -10.46 -6.47 28.68
C ASP A 300 -10.84 -6.12 27.24
N GLN A 301 -9.89 -6.10 26.30
CA GLN A 301 -10.09 -5.78 24.85
C GLN A 301 -10.67 -6.96 24.04
N LYS A 302 -11.79 -7.53 24.51
CA LYS A 302 -12.44 -8.68 23.85
C LYS A 302 -12.96 -8.33 22.44
N GLY A 303 -13.53 -7.14 22.26
CA GLY A 303 -14.11 -6.71 20.99
C GLY A 303 -13.16 -6.64 19.80
N LEU A 304 -11.83 -6.61 20.02
CA LEU A 304 -10.84 -6.69 18.94
C LEU A 304 -10.78 -8.07 18.27
N PHE A 305 -11.32 -9.10 18.91
CA PHE A 305 -11.28 -10.50 18.45
C PHE A 305 -12.60 -10.96 17.82
N ASP A 306 -13.67 -10.19 18.00
CA ASP A 306 -15.03 -10.59 17.60
C ASP A 306 -15.36 -10.23 16.14
N GLU A 307 -14.48 -9.52 15.45
CA GLU A 307 -14.63 -9.15 14.03
C GLU A 307 -13.93 -10.20 13.12
N THR A 308 -14.54 -11.37 12.97
CA THR A 308 -14.16 -12.37 11.97
C THR A 308 -15.32 -12.73 11.07
#